data_33b2fd5e86ab465ce47ae93da848dfca
#
_entry.id   33b2fd5e86ab465ce47ae93da848dfca
#
_cell.length_a   1.000
_cell.length_b   1.000
_cell.length_c   1.000
_cell.angle_alpha   90.00
_cell.angle_beta   90.00
_cell.angle_gamma   90.00
#
_symmetry.space_group_name_H-M   'P 1'
#
loop_
_entity.id
_entity.type
_entity.pdbx_description
1 polymer ?
#
loop_
_entity_poly.entity_id
_entity_poly.type
_entity_poly.pdbx_seq_one_letter_code
_entity_poly.pdbx_strand_id
1 'polypeptide(L)'
;WFTLIGIARGDAANPALVKGNMQLFSVAQQRSQALEAHMAAFATHQVPGNAQKSQLVTFAQKMRQPDGQIASKLHVIELGAPAGQTPFTKRTSELFFPPEYADDFPVVMQVSEKYGVIYIVTKGGLLFVYDLETATPVYRAPISQEPVFVGTEASSTGGLYVVNRGGQVLLVTLNEAAVVPFVSGTLNNMELALSLASRGNLPGA
;
A
#
# COMPACT_ATOMS: atom_id res chain seq x y z
N TRP A 1 12.92 11.22 -6.40
CA TRP A 1 12.21 10.13 -7.07
C TRP A 1 10.78 10.57 -7.41
N PHE A 2 10.24 10.06 -8.52
CA PHE A 2 8.82 10.16 -8.85
C PHE A 2 8.39 8.96 -9.69
N THR A 3 7.08 8.71 -9.76
CA THR A 3 6.49 7.64 -10.57
C THR A 3 5.49 8.21 -11.57
N LEU A 4 5.44 7.60 -12.75
CA LEU A 4 4.34 7.75 -13.71
C LEU A 4 3.67 6.40 -13.87
N ILE A 5 2.35 6.35 -13.70
CA ILE A 5 1.57 5.11 -13.79
C ILE A 5 0.53 5.28 -14.89
N GLY A 6 0.61 4.41 -15.89
CA GLY A 6 -0.38 4.28 -16.95
C GLY A 6 -1.26 3.06 -16.72
N ILE A 7 -2.58 3.23 -16.81
CA ILE A 7 -3.55 2.14 -16.70
C ILE A 7 -4.12 1.88 -18.08
N ALA A 8 -4.04 0.62 -18.54
CA ALA A 8 -4.56 0.17 -19.82
C ALA A 8 -5.65 -0.89 -19.62
N ARG A 9 -6.62 -0.94 -20.54
CA ARG A 9 -7.59 -2.03 -20.59
C ARG A 9 -6.88 -3.36 -20.89
N GLY A 10 -7.47 -4.46 -20.46
CA GLY A 10 -7.01 -5.80 -20.78
C GLY A 10 -6.95 -6.03 -22.30
N ASP A 11 -6.20 -7.03 -22.71
CA ASP A 11 -6.09 -7.45 -24.10
C ASP A 11 -7.27 -8.35 -24.52
N ALA A 12 -7.28 -8.77 -25.80
CA ALA A 12 -8.33 -9.63 -26.34
C ALA A 12 -8.47 -10.98 -25.62
N ALA A 13 -7.37 -11.48 -25.02
CA ALA A 13 -7.36 -12.74 -24.27
C ALA A 13 -7.89 -12.54 -22.84
N ASN A 14 -7.78 -11.33 -22.27
CA ASN A 14 -8.21 -10.99 -20.92
C ASN A 14 -8.74 -9.56 -20.85
N PRO A 15 -9.93 -9.29 -21.38
CA PRO A 15 -10.48 -7.94 -21.44
C PRO A 15 -10.80 -7.36 -20.05
N ALA A 16 -11.03 -8.22 -19.04
CA ALA A 16 -11.30 -7.80 -17.67
C ALA A 16 -10.03 -7.46 -16.88
N LEU A 17 -8.84 -8.00 -17.27
CA LEU A 17 -7.60 -7.74 -16.60
C LEU A 17 -7.04 -6.37 -16.99
N VAL A 18 -7.22 -5.39 -16.11
CA VAL A 18 -6.61 -4.06 -16.25
C VAL A 18 -5.12 -4.16 -16.03
N LYS A 19 -4.31 -3.61 -16.94
CA LYS A 19 -2.85 -3.59 -16.85
C LYS A 19 -2.38 -2.27 -16.27
N GLY A 20 -1.44 -2.33 -15.32
CA GLY A 20 -0.76 -1.16 -14.77
C GLY A 20 0.71 -1.15 -15.17
N ASN A 21 1.17 -0.07 -15.78
CA ASN A 21 2.57 0.14 -16.13
C ASN A 21 3.10 1.34 -15.36
N MET A 22 4.15 1.14 -14.58
CA MET A 22 4.81 2.18 -13.81
C MET A 22 6.20 2.43 -14.34
N GLN A 23 6.55 3.70 -14.48
CA GLN A 23 7.93 4.15 -14.65
C GLN A 23 8.37 4.84 -13.36
N LEU A 24 9.40 4.30 -12.74
CA LEU A 24 10.04 4.88 -11.55
C LEU A 24 11.30 5.66 -11.99
N PHE A 25 11.34 6.95 -11.69
CA PHE A 25 12.42 7.84 -12.08
C PHE A 25 13.24 8.29 -10.87
N SER A 26 14.57 8.22 -11.03
CA SER A 26 15.51 8.91 -10.15
C SER A 26 16.06 10.14 -10.88
N VAL A 27 15.65 11.31 -10.42
CA VAL A 27 16.12 12.59 -11.00
C VAL A 27 17.63 12.75 -10.77
N ALA A 28 18.10 12.45 -9.56
CA ALA A 28 19.50 12.60 -9.19
C ALA A 28 20.43 11.67 -9.99
N GLN A 29 19.97 10.45 -10.30
CA GLN A 29 20.77 9.46 -11.05
C GLN A 29 20.48 9.47 -12.55
N GLN A 30 19.52 10.27 -13.01
CA GLN A 30 19.04 10.30 -14.40
C GLN A 30 18.72 8.91 -14.96
N ARG A 31 18.04 8.08 -14.13
CA ARG A 31 17.66 6.70 -14.44
C ARG A 31 16.17 6.50 -14.31
N SER A 32 15.66 5.60 -15.14
CA SER A 32 14.28 5.11 -15.00
C SER A 32 14.25 3.59 -14.99
N GLN A 33 13.25 3.04 -14.34
CA GLN A 33 12.96 1.62 -14.28
C GLN A 33 11.48 1.38 -14.58
N ALA A 34 11.22 0.48 -15.53
CA ALA A 34 9.86 0.04 -15.83
C ALA A 34 9.46 -1.09 -14.88
N LEU A 35 8.28 -0.98 -14.29
CA LEU A 35 7.69 -1.95 -13.39
C LEU A 35 6.21 -2.13 -13.73
N GLU A 36 5.65 -3.29 -13.41
CA GLU A 36 4.20 -3.46 -13.45
C GLU A 36 3.62 -3.03 -12.10
N ALA A 37 2.78 -1.99 -12.12
CA ALA A 37 2.07 -1.52 -10.94
C ALA A 37 0.84 -0.70 -11.33
N HIS A 38 -0.21 -0.76 -10.49
CA HIS A 38 -1.43 0.00 -10.64
C HIS A 38 -1.41 1.26 -9.79
N MET A 39 -0.75 1.22 -8.65
CA MET A 39 -0.56 2.35 -7.75
C MET A 39 0.77 2.25 -7.02
N ALA A 40 1.30 3.40 -6.61
CA ALA A 40 2.50 3.51 -5.81
C ALA A 40 2.42 4.70 -4.85
N ALA A 41 3.17 4.63 -3.75
CA ALA A 41 3.38 5.72 -2.82
C ALA A 41 4.82 5.71 -2.32
N PHE A 42 5.34 6.88 -1.98
CA PHE A 42 6.63 7.03 -1.32
C PHE A 42 6.45 7.11 0.18
N ALA A 43 7.44 6.64 0.92
CA ALA A 43 7.47 6.68 2.37
C ALA A 43 8.90 6.81 2.88
N THR A 44 9.03 7.13 4.17
CA THR A 44 10.28 7.01 4.89
C THR A 44 10.14 6.00 6.02
N HIS A 45 11.22 5.30 6.34
CA HIS A 45 11.24 4.34 7.44
C HIS A 45 12.58 4.40 8.18
N GLN A 46 12.52 4.34 9.51
CA GLN A 46 13.72 4.29 10.34
C GLN A 46 14.14 2.84 10.55
N VAL A 47 15.17 2.41 9.84
CA VAL A 47 15.80 1.10 10.14
C VAL A 47 16.59 1.23 11.43
N PRO A 48 16.39 0.33 12.41
CA PRO A 48 17.11 0.37 13.67
C PRO A 48 18.65 0.41 13.48
N GLY A 49 19.31 1.32 14.18
CA GLY A 49 20.75 1.50 14.09
C GLY A 49 21.23 2.42 12.97
N ASN A 50 20.38 2.82 12.04
CA ASN A 50 20.75 3.76 10.99
C ASN A 50 20.66 5.22 11.47
N ALA A 51 21.59 6.05 11.00
CA ALA A 51 21.58 7.48 11.29
C ALA A 51 20.54 8.26 10.50
N GLN A 52 20.15 7.76 9.33
CA GLN A 52 19.18 8.39 8.43
C GLN A 52 18.04 7.42 8.13
N LYS A 53 16.85 7.99 7.90
CA LYS A 53 15.69 7.21 7.43
C LYS A 53 15.91 6.70 6.01
N SER A 54 15.54 5.46 5.76
CA SER A 54 15.46 4.88 4.43
C SER A 54 14.33 5.51 3.62
N GLN A 55 14.60 5.81 2.35
CA GLN A 55 13.59 6.21 1.39
C GLN A 55 12.96 4.97 0.79
N LEU A 56 11.65 4.82 0.88
CA LEU A 56 10.94 3.66 0.38
C LEU A 56 9.99 4.05 -0.75
N VAL A 57 9.77 3.10 -1.66
CA VAL A 57 8.59 3.08 -2.52
C VAL A 57 7.79 1.82 -2.25
N THR A 58 6.50 1.98 -2.08
CA THR A 58 5.53 0.89 -2.02
C THR A 58 4.67 0.93 -3.27
N PHE A 59 4.39 -0.22 -3.86
CA PHE A 59 3.55 -0.31 -5.05
C PHE A 59 2.75 -1.61 -5.08
N ALA A 60 1.57 -1.53 -5.66
CA ALA A 60 0.66 -2.67 -5.81
C ALA A 60 0.52 -3.03 -7.28
N GLN A 61 0.66 -4.31 -7.57
CA GLN A 61 0.49 -4.87 -8.91
C GLN A 61 -0.59 -5.95 -8.92
N LYS A 62 -1.24 -6.10 -10.06
CA LYS A 62 -2.11 -7.24 -10.38
C LYS A 62 -1.76 -7.70 -11.78
N MET A 63 -1.26 -8.92 -11.89
CA MET A 63 -0.71 -9.41 -13.14
C MET A 63 -1.05 -10.89 -13.36
N ARG A 64 -1.07 -11.30 -14.61
CA ARG A 64 -1.15 -12.71 -14.96
C ARG A 64 0.23 -13.35 -14.81
N GLN A 65 0.28 -14.44 -14.07
CA GLN A 65 1.46 -15.27 -13.93
C GLN A 65 1.65 -16.18 -15.16
N PRO A 66 2.85 -16.75 -15.38
CA PRO A 66 3.12 -17.68 -16.47
C PRO A 66 2.22 -18.94 -16.48
N ASP A 67 1.71 -19.35 -15.31
CA ASP A 67 0.76 -20.45 -15.13
C ASP A 67 -0.68 -20.08 -15.48
N GLY A 68 -0.92 -18.82 -15.89
CA GLY A 68 -2.22 -18.29 -16.26
C GLY A 68 -3.06 -17.75 -15.09
N GLN A 69 -2.62 -17.94 -13.85
CA GLN A 69 -3.29 -17.39 -12.67
C GLN A 69 -3.06 -15.88 -12.54
N ILE A 70 -4.02 -15.19 -11.95
CA ILE A 70 -3.88 -13.76 -11.61
C ILE A 70 -3.36 -13.65 -10.19
N ALA A 71 -2.19 -13.05 -10.03
CA ALA A 71 -1.62 -12.71 -8.74
C ALA A 71 -1.67 -11.20 -8.51
N SER A 72 -1.99 -10.82 -7.28
CA SER A 72 -1.93 -9.44 -6.83
C SER A 72 -0.96 -9.32 -5.68
N LYS A 73 0.01 -8.41 -5.79
CA LYS A 73 1.10 -8.29 -4.82
C LYS A 73 1.34 -6.84 -4.42
N LEU A 74 1.64 -6.66 -3.14
CA LEU A 74 2.21 -5.45 -2.57
C LEU A 74 3.72 -5.62 -2.45
N HIS A 75 4.47 -4.62 -2.86
CA HIS A 75 5.92 -4.55 -2.70
C HIS A 75 6.29 -3.32 -1.89
N VAL A 76 7.30 -3.46 -1.03
CA VAL A 76 7.97 -2.37 -0.32
C VAL A 76 9.46 -2.51 -0.57
N ILE A 77 10.07 -1.52 -1.21
CA ILE A 77 11.49 -1.54 -1.58
C ILE A 77 12.18 -0.23 -1.21
N GLU A 78 13.46 -0.32 -0.87
CA GLU A 78 14.28 0.86 -0.59
C GLU A 78 14.82 1.48 -1.88
N LEU A 79 14.86 2.80 -1.89
CA LEU A 79 15.37 3.61 -2.99
C LEU A 79 16.72 4.20 -2.62
N GLY A 80 17.77 3.76 -3.31
CA GLY A 80 19.09 4.35 -3.17
C GLY A 80 19.65 4.26 -1.75
N ALA A 81 19.77 3.04 -1.21
CA ALA A 81 20.31 2.80 0.13
C ALA A 81 21.61 3.58 0.37
N PRO A 82 21.71 4.40 1.44
CA PRO A 82 22.92 5.13 1.76
C PRO A 82 24.09 4.19 2.07
N ALA A 83 25.27 4.53 1.58
CA ALA A 83 26.48 3.75 1.85
C ALA A 83 26.76 3.70 3.37
N GLY A 84 27.15 2.52 3.87
CA GLY A 84 27.51 2.32 5.27
C GLY A 84 26.32 2.20 6.25
N GLN A 85 25.10 2.14 5.75
CA GLN A 85 23.91 1.88 6.56
C GLN A 85 23.34 0.49 6.28
N THR A 86 22.61 -0.07 7.24
CA THR A 86 21.88 -1.31 7.05
C THR A 86 20.71 -1.07 6.08
N PRO A 87 20.63 -1.78 4.93
CA PRO A 87 19.55 -1.57 3.98
C PRO A 87 18.22 -2.10 4.55
N PHE A 88 17.12 -1.46 4.13
CA PHE A 88 15.78 -1.99 4.39
C PHE A 88 15.58 -3.30 3.61
N THR A 89 15.16 -4.33 4.30
CA THR A 89 14.87 -5.61 3.66
C THR A 89 13.61 -5.51 2.79
N LYS A 90 13.74 -5.72 1.48
CA LYS A 90 12.59 -5.78 0.56
C LYS A 90 11.50 -6.68 1.12
N ARG A 91 10.25 -6.18 1.09
CA ARG A 91 9.06 -6.93 1.49
C ARG A 91 8.13 -7.13 0.31
N THR A 92 7.47 -8.28 0.31
CA THR A 92 6.42 -8.61 -0.68
C THR A 92 5.33 -9.38 0.03
N SER A 93 4.08 -9.01 -0.23
CA SER A 93 2.91 -9.68 0.32
C SER A 93 1.82 -9.82 -0.74
N GLU A 94 0.95 -10.80 -0.59
CA GLU A 94 -0.20 -10.96 -1.47
C GLU A 94 -1.32 -10.00 -1.10
N LEU A 95 -1.98 -9.45 -2.12
CA LEU A 95 -3.25 -8.73 -2.00
C LEU A 95 -4.37 -9.69 -2.35
N PHE A 96 -5.04 -10.21 -1.34
CA PHE A 96 -6.12 -11.15 -1.56
C PHE A 96 -7.43 -10.43 -1.92
N PHE A 97 -7.84 -10.55 -3.18
CA PHE A 97 -9.13 -10.06 -3.68
C PHE A 97 -10.19 -11.15 -3.49
N PRO A 98 -11.28 -10.87 -2.75
CA PRO A 98 -12.44 -11.76 -2.71
C PRO A 98 -13.04 -11.95 -4.11
N PRO A 99 -13.79 -13.05 -4.36
CA PRO A 99 -14.36 -13.35 -5.68
C PRO A 99 -15.20 -12.22 -6.28
N GLU A 100 -15.94 -11.48 -5.46
CA GLU A 100 -16.75 -10.33 -5.86
C GLU A 100 -15.92 -9.12 -6.33
N TYR A 101 -14.62 -9.10 -6.00
CA TYR A 101 -13.64 -8.08 -6.44
C TYR A 101 -12.59 -8.67 -7.38
N ALA A 102 -12.84 -9.82 -8.01
CA ALA A 102 -11.84 -10.52 -8.82
C ALA A 102 -11.26 -9.67 -9.96
N ASP A 103 -12.08 -8.82 -10.57
CA ASP A 103 -11.67 -7.92 -11.67
C ASP A 103 -11.25 -6.52 -11.20
N ASP A 104 -11.28 -6.28 -9.88
CA ASP A 104 -10.96 -4.99 -9.30
C ASP A 104 -9.43 -4.77 -9.24
N PHE A 105 -9.01 -3.52 -9.10
CA PHE A 105 -7.59 -3.14 -9.06
C PHE A 105 -7.37 -1.89 -8.21
N PRO A 106 -6.16 -1.69 -7.64
CA PRO A 106 -5.82 -0.52 -6.85
C PRO A 106 -5.89 0.77 -7.65
N VAL A 107 -6.50 1.82 -7.07
CA VAL A 107 -6.58 3.18 -7.64
C VAL A 107 -6.11 4.26 -6.69
N VAL A 108 -5.96 3.95 -5.40
CA VAL A 108 -5.41 4.84 -4.39
C VAL A 108 -4.40 4.06 -3.56
N MET A 109 -3.26 4.65 -3.30
CA MET A 109 -2.28 4.16 -2.34
C MET A 109 -1.73 5.34 -1.55
N GLN A 110 -1.69 5.21 -0.23
CA GLN A 110 -1.16 6.22 0.68
C GLN A 110 -0.45 5.54 1.84
N VAL A 111 0.68 6.09 2.25
CA VAL A 111 1.38 5.64 3.47
C VAL A 111 1.14 6.65 4.58
N SER A 112 0.70 6.14 5.74
CA SER A 112 0.66 6.92 6.96
C SER A 112 2.01 6.87 7.65
N GLU A 113 2.75 7.96 7.66
CA GLU A 113 4.00 8.05 8.44
C GLU A 113 3.72 8.01 9.95
N LYS A 114 2.55 8.48 10.38
CA LYS A 114 2.14 8.47 11.79
C LYS A 114 2.08 7.05 12.37
N TYR A 115 1.49 6.12 11.62
CA TYR A 115 1.27 4.74 12.09
C TYR A 115 2.20 3.72 11.44
N GLY A 116 2.92 4.09 10.38
CA GLY A 116 3.70 3.16 9.59
C GLY A 116 2.84 2.11 8.90
N VAL A 117 1.70 2.52 8.34
CA VAL A 117 0.79 1.63 7.60
C VAL A 117 0.56 2.12 6.18
N ILE A 118 0.28 1.17 5.30
CA ILE A 118 -0.04 1.39 3.88
C ILE A 118 -1.55 1.21 3.72
N TYR A 119 -2.23 2.23 3.22
CA TYR A 119 -3.62 2.15 2.78
C TYR A 119 -3.65 1.93 1.27
N ILE A 120 -4.43 0.96 0.82
CA ILE A 120 -4.68 0.70 -0.59
C ILE A 120 -6.19 0.65 -0.78
N VAL A 121 -6.72 1.46 -1.70
CA VAL A 121 -8.13 1.42 -2.05
C VAL A 121 -8.27 1.06 -3.52
N THR A 122 -9.16 0.14 -3.80
CA THR A 122 -9.45 -0.32 -5.15
C THR A 122 -10.55 0.50 -5.82
N LYS A 123 -10.68 0.37 -7.12
CA LYS A 123 -11.74 1.03 -7.89
C LYS A 123 -13.13 0.66 -7.39
N GLY A 124 -13.36 -0.60 -7.01
CA GLY A 124 -14.62 -1.10 -6.46
C GLY A 124 -14.86 -0.73 -5.00
N GLY A 125 -13.96 0.02 -4.36
CA GLY A 125 -14.13 0.50 -2.99
C GLY A 125 -13.69 -0.47 -1.89
N LEU A 126 -12.83 -1.44 -2.21
CA LEU A 126 -12.21 -2.33 -1.22
C LEU A 126 -10.96 -1.65 -0.63
N LEU A 127 -10.92 -1.52 0.69
CA LEU A 127 -9.76 -1.05 1.45
C LEU A 127 -8.90 -2.22 1.89
N PHE A 128 -7.58 -2.08 1.75
CA PHE A 128 -6.57 -2.89 2.42
C PHE A 128 -5.70 -2.01 3.29
N VAL A 129 -5.33 -2.50 4.46
CA VAL A 129 -4.36 -1.88 5.36
C VAL A 129 -3.24 -2.87 5.61
N TYR A 130 -2.01 -2.47 5.34
CA TYR A 130 -0.80 -3.28 5.54
C TYR A 130 0.20 -2.55 6.43
N ASP A 131 0.95 -3.30 7.18
CA ASP A 131 2.12 -2.77 7.88
C ASP A 131 3.24 -2.41 6.90
N LEU A 132 3.84 -1.22 7.05
CA LEU A 132 4.89 -0.74 6.14
C LEU A 132 6.19 -1.53 6.29
N GLU A 133 6.56 -1.89 7.52
CA GLU A 133 7.85 -2.51 7.81
C GLU A 133 7.91 -3.97 7.37
N THR A 134 6.83 -4.71 7.57
CA THR A 134 6.76 -6.16 7.33
C THR A 134 5.95 -6.55 6.12
N ALA A 135 5.16 -5.61 5.56
CA ALA A 135 4.10 -5.85 4.57
C ALA A 135 3.05 -6.88 5.04
N THR A 136 2.86 -7.00 6.37
CA THR A 136 1.83 -7.88 6.93
C THR A 136 0.45 -7.26 6.77
N PRO A 137 -0.58 -8.03 6.34
CA PRO A 137 -1.94 -7.53 6.26
C PRO A 137 -2.50 -7.26 7.67
N VAL A 138 -3.06 -6.06 7.86
CA VAL A 138 -3.66 -5.61 9.13
C VAL A 138 -5.19 -5.67 9.04
N TYR A 139 -5.76 -5.14 7.96
CA TYR A 139 -7.20 -5.03 7.82
C TYR A 139 -7.64 -5.01 6.35
N ARG A 140 -8.88 -5.45 6.11
CA ARG A 140 -9.53 -5.38 4.80
C ARG A 140 -11.04 -5.22 4.99
N ALA A 141 -11.64 -4.25 4.30
CA ALA A 141 -13.10 -4.07 4.30
C ALA A 141 -13.56 -3.26 3.07
N PRO A 142 -14.79 -3.45 2.59
CA PRO A 142 -15.42 -2.53 1.67
C PRO A 142 -15.72 -1.20 2.37
N ILE A 143 -15.39 -0.08 1.73
CA ILE A 143 -15.63 1.27 2.26
C ILE A 143 -16.54 2.11 1.38
N SER A 144 -16.81 1.67 0.15
CA SER A 144 -17.68 2.35 -0.80
C SER A 144 -18.40 1.33 -1.67
N GLN A 145 -19.68 1.57 -1.95
CA GLN A 145 -20.44 0.83 -2.97
C GLN A 145 -20.28 1.46 -4.36
N GLU A 146 -19.91 2.73 -4.40
CA GLU A 146 -19.66 3.46 -5.63
C GLU A 146 -18.17 3.42 -6.00
N PRO A 147 -17.84 3.35 -7.31
CA PRO A 147 -16.44 3.33 -7.74
C PRO A 147 -15.62 4.50 -7.21
N VAL A 148 -14.48 4.20 -6.63
CA VAL A 148 -13.47 5.17 -6.18
C VAL A 148 -12.57 5.54 -7.37
N PHE A 149 -12.14 6.81 -7.45
CA PHE A 149 -11.27 7.25 -8.54
C PHE A 149 -10.07 8.11 -8.12
N VAL A 150 -10.11 8.70 -6.95
CA VAL A 150 -9.00 9.51 -6.42
C VAL A 150 -8.98 9.48 -4.90
N GLY A 151 -7.78 9.64 -4.34
CA GLY A 151 -7.58 9.81 -2.91
C GLY A 151 -6.33 10.62 -2.63
N THR A 152 -6.27 11.17 -1.43
CA THR A 152 -5.15 11.96 -0.95
C THR A 152 -4.94 11.74 0.54
N GLU A 153 -3.77 12.10 1.04
CA GLU A 153 -3.45 12.01 2.46
C GLU A 153 -4.36 12.91 3.31
N ALA A 154 -4.76 12.38 4.47
CA ALA A 154 -5.36 13.14 5.57
C ALA A 154 -4.33 13.25 6.70
N SER A 155 -3.32 14.11 6.51
CA SER A 155 -2.12 14.18 7.35
C SER A 155 -2.42 14.47 8.82
N SER A 156 -3.46 15.24 9.12
CA SER A 156 -3.89 15.54 10.50
C SER A 156 -4.35 14.32 11.29
N THR A 157 -4.87 13.30 10.61
CA THR A 157 -5.39 12.06 11.24
C THR A 157 -4.51 10.85 10.99
N GLY A 158 -3.50 10.97 10.12
CA GLY A 158 -2.72 9.82 9.65
C GLY A 158 -3.51 8.84 8.78
N GLY A 159 -4.61 9.31 8.20
CA GLY A 159 -5.49 8.55 7.31
C GLY A 159 -5.43 9.04 5.87
N LEU A 160 -6.53 8.79 5.13
CA LEU A 160 -6.68 9.27 3.76
C LEU A 160 -8.12 9.72 3.48
N TYR A 161 -8.25 10.67 2.56
CA TYR A 161 -9.51 10.98 1.91
C TYR A 161 -9.61 10.20 0.61
N VAL A 162 -10.80 9.68 0.32
CA VAL A 162 -11.15 9.06 -0.97
C VAL A 162 -12.42 9.68 -1.52
N VAL A 163 -12.46 9.83 -2.85
CA VAL A 163 -13.64 10.36 -3.55
C VAL A 163 -14.19 9.29 -4.47
N ASN A 164 -15.49 9.06 -4.39
CA ASN A 164 -16.20 8.11 -5.25
C ASN A 164 -17.06 8.81 -6.31
N ARG A 165 -17.57 8.03 -7.26
CA ARG A 165 -18.43 8.52 -8.37
C ARG A 165 -19.76 9.10 -7.91
N GLY A 166 -20.24 8.72 -6.73
CA GLY A 166 -21.43 9.29 -6.12
C GLY A 166 -21.23 10.71 -5.55
N GLY A 167 -20.01 11.29 -5.68
CA GLY A 167 -19.65 12.61 -5.15
C GLY A 167 -19.39 12.63 -3.65
N GLN A 168 -19.24 11.47 -3.02
CA GLN A 168 -18.92 11.37 -1.60
C GLN A 168 -17.41 11.49 -1.38
N VAL A 169 -17.04 12.28 -0.36
CA VAL A 169 -15.68 12.33 0.20
C VAL A 169 -15.67 11.51 1.48
N LEU A 170 -14.96 10.39 1.47
CA LEU A 170 -14.84 9.50 2.61
C LEU A 170 -13.50 9.74 3.31
N LEU A 171 -13.54 9.88 4.64
CA LEU A 171 -12.33 9.90 5.46
C LEU A 171 -12.11 8.51 6.05
N VAL A 172 -10.97 7.91 5.74
CA VAL A 172 -10.51 6.63 6.29
C VAL A 172 -9.42 6.90 7.32
N THR A 173 -9.64 6.47 8.55
CA THR A 173 -8.68 6.63 9.64
C THR A 173 -8.52 5.32 10.41
N LEU A 174 -7.38 5.16 11.05
CA LEU A 174 -7.13 4.06 11.97
C LEU A 174 -7.87 4.34 13.29
N ASN A 175 -8.56 3.33 13.84
CA ASN A 175 -9.11 3.43 15.18
C ASN A 175 -8.01 3.15 16.20
N GLU A 176 -7.44 4.21 16.76
CA GLU A 176 -6.29 4.13 17.68
C GLU A 176 -6.55 3.27 18.92
N ALA A 177 -7.77 3.29 19.44
CA ALA A 177 -8.13 2.50 20.63
C ALA A 177 -8.35 1.02 20.31
N ALA A 178 -8.69 0.67 19.07
CA ALA A 178 -9.07 -0.69 18.70
C ALA A 178 -7.98 -1.47 17.96
N VAL A 179 -7.04 -0.80 17.28
CA VAL A 179 -6.10 -1.48 16.37
C VAL A 179 -5.14 -2.41 17.10
N VAL A 180 -4.57 -2.02 18.24
CA VAL A 180 -3.65 -2.87 19.01
C VAL A 180 -4.35 -4.12 19.57
N PRO A 181 -5.51 -4.01 20.27
CA PRO A 181 -6.30 -5.17 20.68
C PRO A 181 -6.74 -6.06 19.51
N PHE A 182 -7.08 -5.47 18.36
CA PHE A 182 -7.46 -6.24 17.17
C PHE A 182 -6.29 -7.05 16.62
N VAL A 183 -5.11 -6.44 16.47
CA VAL A 183 -3.94 -7.13 15.93
C VAL A 183 -3.43 -8.20 16.89
N SER A 184 -3.40 -7.94 18.19
CA SER A 184 -2.95 -8.92 19.18
C SER A 184 -3.95 -10.06 19.38
N GLY A 185 -5.25 -9.77 19.47
CA GLY A 185 -6.29 -10.73 19.76
C GLY A 185 -6.86 -11.43 18.53
N THR A 186 -7.30 -10.66 17.50
CA THR A 186 -7.97 -11.23 16.32
C THR A 186 -6.97 -11.78 15.30
N LEU A 187 -5.87 -11.06 15.03
CA LEU A 187 -4.82 -11.53 14.12
C LEU A 187 -3.80 -12.42 14.83
N ASN A 188 -3.85 -12.51 16.16
CA ASN A 188 -2.90 -13.28 16.98
C ASN A 188 -1.44 -12.95 16.67
N ASN A 189 -1.14 -11.66 16.42
CA ASN A 189 0.19 -11.18 16.07
C ASN A 189 0.67 -10.13 17.08
N MET A 190 1.24 -10.63 18.18
CA MET A 190 1.70 -9.78 19.27
C MET A 190 2.88 -8.89 18.87
N GLU A 191 3.79 -9.38 18.02
CA GLU A 191 4.94 -8.62 17.56
C GLU A 191 4.52 -7.40 16.74
N LEU A 192 3.59 -7.59 15.81
CA LEU A 192 3.03 -6.50 15.02
C LEU A 192 2.24 -5.52 15.89
N ALA A 193 1.47 -6.02 16.87
CA ALA A 193 0.71 -5.18 17.79
C ALA A 193 1.64 -4.25 18.59
N LEU A 194 2.73 -4.77 19.14
CA LEU A 194 3.74 -4.00 19.86
C LEU A 194 4.44 -2.98 18.95
N SER A 195 4.80 -3.39 17.72
CA SER A 195 5.43 -2.51 16.74
C SER A 195 4.51 -1.34 16.37
N LEU A 196 3.23 -1.60 16.08
CA LEU A 196 2.23 -0.57 15.78
C LEU A 196 2.00 0.37 16.96
N ALA A 197 1.88 -0.18 18.18
CA ALA A 197 1.70 0.60 19.40
C ALA A 197 2.89 1.54 19.65
N SER A 198 4.11 1.04 19.51
CA SER A 198 5.33 1.83 19.70
C SER A 198 5.48 2.94 18.66
N ARG A 199 5.27 2.63 17.36
CA ARG A 199 5.42 3.61 16.29
C ARG A 199 4.34 4.70 16.33
N GLY A 200 3.09 4.29 16.56
CA GLY A 200 1.94 5.20 16.57
C GLY A 200 1.66 5.85 17.92
N ASN A 201 2.43 5.52 18.97
CA ASN A 201 2.10 5.88 20.34
C ASN A 201 0.65 5.53 20.70
N LEU A 202 0.23 4.30 20.38
CA LEU A 202 -1.14 3.84 20.50
C LEU A 202 -1.40 3.21 21.88
N PRO A 203 -2.63 3.32 22.43
CA PRO A 203 -2.99 2.67 23.69
C PRO A 203 -3.08 1.14 23.51
N GLY A 204 -2.85 0.40 24.61
CA GLY A 204 -3.04 -1.05 24.68
C GLY A 204 -1.79 -1.89 24.36
N ALA A 205 -0.59 -1.27 24.44
CA ALA A 205 0.69 -1.99 24.39
C ALA A 205 1.02 -2.65 25.72
#